data_9beb55c4e0e00b68efa6ad2de48159c5
#
_entry.id   9beb55c4e0e00b68efa6ad2de48159c5
#
_cell.length_a   1.000
_cell.length_b   1.000
_cell.length_c   1.000
_cell.angle_alpha   90.00
_cell.angle_beta   90.00
_cell.angle_gamma   90.00
#
_symmetry.space_group_name_H-M   'P 1'
#
loop_
_entity.id
_entity.type
_entity.pdbx_description
1 polymer ?
#
loop_
_entity_poly.entity_id
_entity_poly.type
_entity_poly.pdbx_seq_one_letter_code
_entity_poly.pdbx_strand_id
1 'polypeptide(L)'
;MKQIMSLAFVALLAACQTAPVETPVADSPIEVPQSEIVAAATDPIPGQQWLYGSAEASVAMRQAWASIAGYVEAKASSAPTQGVVLTPDSAPAQPSFLACEGKPLAAVFDADETLIWNLGSMGYFAREGIAFAPAIWDNWEKTGAGKAVPIPGALAGLDRIRAAGVTVIVNTNRSAGNAAGTEETLRAAGIGDFSHGSTLFLRGDAPDGSGKDGRRGMISENYCVIALVGDQLGDIADPFNDKALSVAERRAMTEAPAVASLWGNGWFVLPNPVYGPSIRGGFDDVFPPATQWEPTPPAETPTIN
;
A
#
# COMPACT_ATOMS: atom_id res chain seq x y z
N MET A 1 -56.53 -32.13 47.49
CA MET A 1 -57.33 -33.31 47.15
C MET A 1 -56.50 -34.02 46.09
N LYS A 2 -55.72 -35.05 46.41
CA LYS A 2 -56.04 -36.49 46.36
C LYS A 2 -56.70 -36.88 45.04
N GLN A 3 -56.14 -37.66 44.15
CA GLN A 3 -55.84 -39.11 44.16
C GLN A 3 -54.95 -39.46 42.95
N ILE A 4 -53.87 -40.19 42.96
CA ILE A 4 -53.65 -41.66 43.16
C ILE A 4 -53.97 -42.49 41.89
N MET A 5 -52.86 -43.05 41.36
CA MET A 5 -52.55 -44.43 40.92
C MET A 5 -53.36 -45.09 39.77
N SER A 6 -52.62 -45.63 38.79
CA SER A 6 -52.47 -47.10 38.72
C SER A 6 -51.48 -47.50 37.62
N LEU A 7 -50.52 -48.38 37.99
CA LEU A 7 -49.67 -49.21 37.13
C LEU A 7 -50.51 -50.31 36.46
N ALA A 8 -50.23 -50.63 35.21
CA ALA A 8 -50.52 -51.94 34.61
C ALA A 8 -49.28 -52.46 33.87
N PHE A 9 -48.71 -53.53 34.36
CA PHE A 9 -47.68 -54.37 33.74
C PHE A 9 -48.40 -55.34 32.77
N VAL A 10 -47.89 -55.39 31.51
CA VAL A 10 -48.30 -56.50 30.61
C VAL A 10 -46.93 -57.05 30.03
N ALA A 11 -46.69 -58.29 30.35
CA ALA A 11 -45.65 -59.12 29.79
C ALA A 11 -46.08 -59.65 28.41
N LEU A 12 -45.25 -59.61 27.42
CA LEU A 12 -45.47 -60.27 26.15
C LEU A 12 -44.26 -61.11 25.70
N LEU A 13 -44.63 -62.25 25.29
CA LEU A 13 -43.86 -63.38 24.84
C LEU A 13 -43.03 -63.08 23.59
N ALA A 14 -41.81 -63.62 23.56
CA ALA A 14 -40.94 -63.65 22.41
C ALA A 14 -41.42 -64.63 21.36
N ALA A 15 -41.51 -64.17 20.11
CA ALA A 15 -41.61 -65.00 18.92
C ALA A 15 -40.37 -64.77 18.05
N CYS A 16 -39.53 -65.79 17.93
CA CYS A 16 -38.45 -65.83 16.94
C CYS A 16 -39.03 -65.95 15.54
N GLN A 17 -38.79 -64.94 14.70
CA GLN A 17 -38.93 -65.05 13.24
C GLN A 17 -37.56 -64.95 12.63
N THR A 18 -37.17 -65.99 11.86
CA THR A 18 -35.97 -66.05 11.04
C THR A 18 -36.15 -65.17 9.82
N ALA A 19 -35.30 -64.14 9.70
CA ALA A 19 -35.22 -63.32 8.51
C ALA A 19 -34.48 -64.01 7.36
N PRO A 20 -34.81 -63.76 6.10
CA PRO A 20 -34.11 -64.30 4.96
C PRO A 20 -32.70 -63.70 4.79
N VAL A 21 -31.75 -64.50 4.40
CA VAL A 21 -30.36 -64.13 4.08
C VAL A 21 -30.39 -63.33 2.80
N GLU A 22 -30.09 -62.04 2.86
CA GLU A 22 -29.80 -61.21 1.69
C GLU A 22 -28.39 -61.53 1.16
N THR A 23 -28.30 -61.74 -0.13
CA THR A 23 -27.05 -61.90 -0.87
C THR A 23 -26.28 -60.54 -0.89
N PRO A 24 -24.96 -60.54 -0.76
CA PRO A 24 -24.19 -59.29 -0.78
C PRO A 24 -24.31 -58.65 -2.17
N VAL A 25 -24.81 -57.39 -2.19
CA VAL A 25 -24.71 -56.51 -3.36
C VAL A 25 -23.26 -56.11 -3.50
N ALA A 26 -22.71 -56.31 -4.72
CA ALA A 26 -21.36 -55.95 -5.06
C ALA A 26 -21.15 -54.44 -4.81
N ASP A 27 -20.18 -54.13 -3.97
CA ASP A 27 -19.70 -52.73 -3.72
C ASP A 27 -19.27 -52.12 -5.06
N SER A 28 -20.05 -51.15 -5.54
CA SER A 28 -19.58 -50.26 -6.59
C SER A 28 -18.50 -49.35 -5.96
N PRO A 29 -17.35 -49.15 -6.65
CA PRO A 29 -16.34 -48.25 -6.15
C PRO A 29 -16.94 -46.84 -5.91
N ILE A 30 -16.85 -46.36 -4.71
CA ILE A 30 -17.12 -44.94 -4.40
C ILE A 30 -16.11 -44.15 -5.18
N GLU A 31 -16.50 -43.50 -6.28
CA GLU A 31 -15.71 -42.41 -6.88
C GLU A 31 -15.56 -41.32 -5.84
N VAL A 32 -14.39 -41.28 -5.21
CA VAL A 32 -13.95 -40.13 -4.43
C VAL A 32 -13.77 -38.98 -5.44
N PRO A 33 -14.50 -37.86 -5.33
CA PRO A 33 -14.27 -36.73 -6.21
C PRO A 33 -12.79 -36.38 -6.08
N GLN A 34 -12.09 -36.33 -7.21
CA GLN A 34 -10.75 -35.75 -7.27
C GLN A 34 -10.91 -34.32 -6.75
N SER A 35 -10.49 -34.08 -5.51
CA SER A 35 -10.29 -32.74 -5.02
C SER A 35 -9.35 -32.08 -6.01
N GLU A 36 -9.81 -31.02 -6.68
CA GLU A 36 -8.92 -30.12 -7.41
C GLU A 36 -7.77 -29.81 -6.47
N ILE A 37 -6.57 -30.18 -6.90
CA ILE A 37 -5.34 -29.79 -6.20
C ILE A 37 -5.26 -28.29 -6.41
N VAL A 38 -5.84 -27.53 -5.50
CA VAL A 38 -5.59 -26.08 -5.40
C VAL A 38 -4.09 -26.00 -5.14
N ALA A 39 -3.35 -25.50 -6.12
CA ALA A 39 -1.93 -25.27 -5.97
C ALA A 39 -1.74 -24.51 -4.66
N ALA A 40 -0.88 -25.00 -3.78
CA ALA A 40 -0.60 -24.32 -2.53
C ALA A 40 -0.14 -22.89 -2.85
N ALA A 41 -0.74 -21.89 -2.20
CA ALA A 41 -0.34 -20.51 -2.37
C ALA A 41 1.16 -20.38 -2.10
N THR A 42 1.89 -19.70 -2.97
CA THR A 42 3.30 -19.40 -2.73
C THR A 42 3.42 -18.42 -1.57
N ASP A 43 4.44 -18.57 -0.73
CA ASP A 43 4.70 -17.62 0.34
C ASP A 43 4.95 -16.23 -0.24
N PRO A 44 4.42 -15.17 0.40
CA PRO A 44 4.71 -13.80 -0.01
C PRO A 44 6.22 -13.52 0.03
N ILE A 45 6.72 -12.70 -0.89
CA ILE A 45 8.13 -12.28 -0.88
C ILE A 45 8.45 -11.45 0.39
N PRO A 46 9.73 -11.39 0.83
CA PRO A 46 10.11 -10.68 2.06
C PRO A 46 9.60 -9.24 2.17
N GLY A 47 9.58 -8.49 1.06
CA GLY A 47 9.02 -7.13 1.03
C GLY A 47 7.54 -7.09 1.36
N GLN A 48 6.75 -8.02 0.84
CA GLN A 48 5.31 -8.13 1.14
C GLN A 48 5.07 -8.59 2.58
N GLN A 49 5.86 -9.57 3.08
CA GLN A 49 5.80 -10.01 4.47
C GLN A 49 6.07 -8.84 5.42
N TRP A 50 7.10 -8.04 5.11
CA TRP A 50 7.43 -6.87 5.92
C TRP A 50 6.33 -5.81 5.87
N LEU A 51 5.93 -5.37 4.66
CA LEU A 51 5.01 -4.23 4.51
C LEU A 51 3.60 -4.55 5.02
N TYR A 52 3.06 -5.70 4.64
CA TYR A 52 1.65 -6.03 4.89
C TYR A 52 1.42 -6.88 6.14
N GLY A 53 2.46 -7.55 6.64
CA GLY A 53 2.34 -8.53 7.72
C GLY A 53 3.08 -8.17 9.01
N SER A 54 4.09 -7.28 8.98
CA SER A 54 4.91 -7.06 10.17
C SER A 54 4.34 -6.01 11.12
N ALA A 55 4.60 -6.18 12.40
CA ALA A 55 4.30 -5.17 13.41
C ALA A 55 5.18 -3.93 13.24
N GLU A 56 6.42 -4.12 12.78
CA GLU A 56 7.39 -3.05 12.52
C GLU A 56 6.88 -2.09 11.45
N ALA A 57 6.34 -2.60 10.34
CA ALA A 57 5.73 -1.77 9.30
C ALA A 57 4.53 -0.99 9.86
N SER A 58 3.66 -1.64 10.63
CA SER A 58 2.50 -0.97 11.25
C SER A 58 2.93 0.19 12.16
N VAL A 59 3.98 0.01 12.95
CA VAL A 59 4.51 1.07 13.82
C VAL A 59 5.17 2.17 13.00
N ALA A 60 5.99 1.83 12.00
CA ALA A 60 6.66 2.79 11.13
C ALA A 60 5.64 3.69 10.39
N MET A 61 4.56 3.09 9.86
CA MET A 61 3.48 3.84 9.20
C MET A 61 2.78 4.79 10.18
N ARG A 62 2.45 4.35 11.39
CA ARG A 62 1.85 5.21 12.42
C ARG A 62 2.74 6.39 12.80
N GLN A 63 4.05 6.17 12.92
CA GLN A 63 5.01 7.23 13.20
C GLN A 63 5.09 8.23 12.06
N ALA A 64 5.15 7.75 10.80
CA ALA A 64 5.14 8.60 9.63
C ALA A 64 3.86 9.45 9.57
N TRP A 65 2.69 8.84 9.73
CA TRP A 65 1.41 9.56 9.72
C TRP A 65 1.27 10.57 10.87
N ALA A 66 1.78 10.26 12.07
CA ALA A 66 1.82 11.20 13.19
C ALA A 66 2.70 12.43 12.87
N SER A 67 3.87 12.19 12.22
CA SER A 67 4.77 13.25 11.77
C SER A 67 4.14 14.12 10.69
N ILE A 68 3.52 13.51 9.66
CA ILE A 68 2.82 14.21 8.58
C ILE A 68 1.73 15.13 9.17
N ALA A 69 0.85 14.59 10.00
CA ALA A 69 -0.25 15.35 10.58
C ALA A 69 0.26 16.48 11.46
N GLY A 70 1.26 16.23 12.32
CA GLY A 70 1.87 17.25 13.16
C GLY A 70 2.51 18.39 12.38
N TYR A 71 3.22 18.06 11.29
CA TYR A 71 3.78 19.07 10.38
C TYR A 71 2.68 19.90 9.73
N VAL A 72 1.64 19.27 9.17
CA VAL A 72 0.55 19.96 8.47
C VAL A 72 -0.21 20.90 9.42
N GLU A 73 -0.52 20.48 10.64
CA GLU A 73 -1.14 21.32 11.68
C GLU A 73 -0.28 22.56 12.00
N ALA A 74 1.01 22.35 12.23
CA ALA A 74 1.93 23.43 12.54
C ALA A 74 2.08 24.40 11.35
N LYS A 75 2.18 23.85 10.13
CA LYS A 75 2.33 24.65 8.91
C LYS A 75 1.06 25.44 8.59
N ALA A 76 -0.13 24.85 8.76
CA ALA A 76 -1.40 25.52 8.58
C ALA A 76 -1.54 26.75 9.50
N SER A 77 -1.09 26.61 10.75
CA SER A 77 -1.14 27.70 11.73
C SER A 77 -0.16 28.85 11.43
N SER A 78 0.85 28.63 10.56
CA SER A 78 1.91 29.63 10.27
C SER A 78 1.58 30.58 9.13
N ALA A 79 0.41 30.46 8.47
CA ALA A 79 0.02 31.24 7.29
C ALA A 79 1.12 31.27 6.21
N PRO A 80 1.47 30.12 5.60
CA PRO A 80 2.60 30.02 4.69
C PRO A 80 2.38 30.87 3.43
N THR A 81 3.43 31.53 2.96
CA THR A 81 3.43 32.31 1.71
C THR A 81 3.93 31.50 0.51
N GLN A 82 4.55 30.35 0.76
CA GLN A 82 5.15 29.47 -0.23
C GLN A 82 4.76 28.01 0.03
N GLY A 83 4.43 27.29 -1.04
CA GLY A 83 4.14 25.86 -1.01
C GLY A 83 5.41 25.01 -1.09
N VAL A 84 5.22 23.69 -1.30
CA VAL A 84 6.30 22.70 -1.41
C VAL A 84 6.36 22.01 -2.78
N VAL A 85 5.53 22.47 -3.73
CA VAL A 85 5.58 22.01 -5.14
C VAL A 85 6.62 22.81 -5.88
N LEU A 86 7.49 22.12 -6.61
CA LEU A 86 8.53 22.74 -7.45
C LEU A 86 7.88 23.55 -8.59
N THR A 87 8.49 24.66 -8.95
CA THR A 87 8.14 25.36 -10.19
C THR A 87 8.54 24.53 -11.41
N PRO A 88 7.88 24.68 -12.58
CA PRO A 88 8.15 23.88 -13.77
C PRO A 88 9.62 23.92 -14.24
N ASP A 89 10.30 25.04 -14.04
CA ASP A 89 11.71 25.24 -14.45
C ASP A 89 12.71 24.86 -13.36
N SER A 90 12.26 24.24 -12.29
CA SER A 90 13.06 23.91 -11.11
C SER A 90 13.45 22.44 -11.10
N ALA A 91 14.59 22.18 -10.49
CA ALA A 91 15.08 20.82 -10.23
C ALA A 91 15.46 20.64 -8.75
N PRO A 92 15.50 19.41 -8.23
CA PRO A 92 15.89 19.16 -6.84
C PRO A 92 17.25 19.73 -6.43
N ALA A 93 18.19 19.90 -7.38
CA ALA A 93 19.48 20.49 -7.11
C ALA A 93 19.42 22.01 -6.84
N GLN A 94 18.43 22.70 -7.42
CA GLN A 94 18.18 24.13 -7.26
C GLN A 94 16.68 24.38 -7.17
N PRO A 95 16.03 24.00 -6.03
CA PRO A 95 14.59 24.07 -5.91
C PRO A 95 14.09 25.50 -5.82
N SER A 96 13.05 25.80 -6.58
CA SER A 96 12.16 26.93 -6.35
C SER A 96 10.71 26.42 -6.27
N PHE A 97 9.90 27.07 -5.48
CA PHE A 97 8.58 26.58 -5.11
C PHE A 97 7.47 27.53 -5.52
N LEU A 98 6.30 26.98 -5.81
CA LEU A 98 5.12 27.77 -6.16
C LEU A 98 4.66 28.58 -4.95
N ALA A 99 4.28 29.86 -5.21
CA ALA A 99 3.75 30.75 -4.20
C ALA A 99 2.31 30.38 -3.80
N CYS A 100 1.96 30.62 -2.55
CA CYS A 100 0.62 30.37 -2.02
C CYS A 100 -0.43 31.40 -2.48
N GLU A 101 -0.05 32.68 -2.59
CA GLU A 101 -0.92 33.75 -3.08
C GLU A 101 -2.30 33.85 -2.37
N GLY A 102 -2.35 33.44 -1.10
CA GLY A 102 -3.59 33.45 -0.32
C GLY A 102 -4.57 32.31 -0.66
N LYS A 103 -4.17 31.35 -1.47
CA LYS A 103 -4.99 30.16 -1.82
C LYS A 103 -5.26 29.29 -0.59
N PRO A 104 -6.35 28.51 -0.59
CA PRO A 104 -6.61 27.51 0.43
C PRO A 104 -5.46 26.52 0.55
N LEU A 105 -5.17 26.06 1.77
CA LEU A 105 -4.10 25.09 2.02
C LEU A 105 -4.53 23.68 1.60
N ALA A 106 -3.61 22.93 1.02
CA ALA A 106 -3.79 21.52 0.70
C ALA A 106 -2.57 20.68 1.08
N ALA A 107 -2.84 19.41 1.41
CA ALA A 107 -1.86 18.34 1.47
C ALA A 107 -2.19 17.31 0.38
N VAL A 108 -1.20 16.96 -0.43
CA VAL A 108 -1.36 16.07 -1.59
C VAL A 108 -0.75 14.73 -1.28
N PHE A 109 -1.52 13.68 -1.52
CA PHE A 109 -1.17 12.30 -1.23
C PHE A 109 -1.22 11.45 -2.50
N ASP A 110 -0.29 10.52 -2.66
CA ASP A 110 -0.53 9.36 -3.49
C ASP A 110 -1.59 8.45 -2.84
N ALA A 111 -2.14 7.50 -3.59
CA ALA A 111 -3.15 6.58 -3.08
C ALA A 111 -2.56 5.23 -2.64
N ASP A 112 -1.87 4.55 -3.59
CA ASP A 112 -1.46 3.17 -3.47
C ASP A 112 -0.21 3.06 -2.58
N GLU A 113 -0.27 2.23 -1.54
CA GLU A 113 0.76 2.10 -0.49
C GLU A 113 1.12 3.42 0.24
N THR A 114 0.24 4.43 0.07
CA THR A 114 0.33 5.72 0.76
C THR A 114 -0.89 5.98 1.65
N LEU A 115 -2.09 5.96 1.09
CA LEU A 115 -3.36 6.05 1.83
C LEU A 115 -3.95 4.67 2.13
N ILE A 116 -3.81 3.76 1.18
CA ILE A 116 -4.37 2.41 1.21
C ILE A 116 -3.32 1.36 0.88
N TRP A 117 -3.42 0.22 1.52
CA TRP A 117 -2.75 -1.01 1.09
C TRP A 117 -3.63 -1.79 0.12
N ASN A 118 -3.08 -2.18 -1.02
CA ASN A 118 -3.77 -2.93 -2.06
C ASN A 118 -3.78 -4.44 -1.79
N LEU A 119 -4.17 -4.86 -0.58
CA LEU A 119 -4.06 -6.25 -0.13
C LEU A 119 -4.72 -7.25 -1.07
N GLY A 120 -5.87 -6.89 -1.66
CA GLY A 120 -6.58 -7.78 -2.58
C GLY A 120 -5.78 -8.10 -3.83
N SER A 121 -5.26 -7.08 -4.53
CA SER A 121 -4.44 -7.29 -5.74
C SER A 121 -3.07 -7.86 -5.43
N MET A 122 -2.40 -7.37 -4.38
CA MET A 122 -1.07 -7.86 -3.98
C MET A 122 -1.15 -9.32 -3.53
N GLY A 123 -2.20 -9.70 -2.80
CA GLY A 123 -2.46 -11.10 -2.45
C GLY A 123 -2.75 -11.98 -3.67
N TYR A 124 -3.45 -11.45 -4.69
CA TYR A 124 -3.66 -12.15 -5.95
C TYR A 124 -2.34 -12.39 -6.68
N PHE A 125 -1.53 -11.34 -6.90
CA PHE A 125 -0.22 -11.48 -7.56
C PHE A 125 0.70 -12.46 -6.83
N ALA A 126 0.74 -12.42 -5.49
CA ALA A 126 1.54 -13.34 -4.69
C ALA A 126 1.06 -14.79 -4.84
N ARG A 127 -0.23 -15.05 -4.73
CA ARG A 127 -0.81 -16.39 -4.82
C ARG A 127 -0.58 -17.03 -6.19
N GLU A 128 -0.74 -16.24 -7.25
CA GLU A 128 -0.54 -16.73 -8.63
C GLU A 128 0.94 -16.75 -9.04
N GLY A 129 1.85 -16.23 -8.21
CA GLY A 129 3.29 -16.17 -8.52
C GLY A 129 3.61 -15.32 -9.76
N ILE A 130 2.79 -14.30 -10.06
CA ILE A 130 2.93 -13.46 -11.26
C ILE A 130 3.41 -12.06 -10.90
N ALA A 131 4.17 -11.47 -11.83
CA ALA A 131 4.55 -10.07 -11.76
C ALA A 131 3.37 -9.15 -12.06
N PHE A 132 3.57 -7.84 -11.85
CA PHE A 132 2.59 -6.82 -12.21
C PHE A 132 2.13 -6.97 -13.68
N ALA A 133 0.81 -6.99 -13.86
CA ALA A 133 0.16 -7.07 -15.17
C ALA A 133 -0.85 -5.93 -15.34
N PRO A 134 -0.67 -5.05 -16.34
CA PRO A 134 -1.52 -3.86 -16.51
C PRO A 134 -3.02 -4.16 -16.62
N ALA A 135 -3.40 -5.25 -17.30
CA ALA A 135 -4.82 -5.62 -17.46
C ALA A 135 -5.46 -6.08 -16.13
N ILE A 136 -4.68 -6.75 -15.27
CA ILE A 136 -5.14 -7.16 -13.94
C ILE A 136 -5.27 -5.93 -13.04
N TRP A 137 -4.31 -5.02 -13.13
CA TRP A 137 -4.35 -3.76 -12.38
C TRP A 137 -5.53 -2.88 -12.82
N ASP A 138 -5.78 -2.75 -14.12
CA ASP A 138 -6.96 -2.03 -14.64
C ASP A 138 -8.27 -2.62 -14.10
N ASN A 139 -8.38 -3.96 -14.06
CA ASN A 139 -9.53 -4.62 -13.45
C ASN A 139 -9.61 -4.36 -11.93
N TRP A 140 -8.45 -4.36 -11.23
CA TRP A 140 -8.39 -4.03 -9.81
C TRP A 140 -8.89 -2.62 -9.51
N GLU A 141 -8.46 -1.62 -10.28
CA GLU A 141 -8.92 -0.24 -10.13
C GLU A 141 -10.44 -0.11 -10.27
N LYS A 142 -11.07 -0.95 -11.10
CA LYS A 142 -12.53 -0.96 -11.34
C LYS A 142 -13.33 -1.72 -10.28
N THR A 143 -12.76 -2.77 -9.70
CA THR A 143 -13.52 -3.78 -8.94
C THR A 143 -13.00 -4.04 -7.54
N GLY A 144 -11.86 -3.45 -7.16
CA GLY A 144 -11.15 -3.72 -5.91
C GLY A 144 -11.72 -3.02 -4.66
N ALA A 145 -12.78 -2.23 -4.80
CA ALA A 145 -13.41 -1.55 -3.66
C ALA A 145 -13.78 -2.56 -2.55
N GLY A 146 -13.45 -2.22 -1.30
CA GLY A 146 -13.66 -3.08 -0.13
C GLY A 146 -12.63 -4.20 0.03
N LYS A 147 -11.60 -4.28 -0.84
CA LYS A 147 -10.45 -5.19 -0.74
C LYS A 147 -9.11 -4.47 -0.57
N ALA A 148 -9.13 -3.15 -0.60
CA ALA A 148 -8.07 -2.28 -0.11
C ALA A 148 -8.38 -1.88 1.34
N VAL A 149 -7.34 -1.67 2.14
CA VAL A 149 -7.47 -1.27 3.55
C VAL A 149 -6.68 0.00 3.83
N PRO A 150 -7.11 0.85 4.77
CA PRO A 150 -6.34 2.04 5.11
C PRO A 150 -4.99 1.66 5.72
N ILE A 151 -3.95 2.42 5.39
CA ILE A 151 -2.63 2.27 6.02
C ILE A 151 -2.71 2.59 7.52
N PRO A 152 -1.99 1.86 8.38
CA PRO A 152 -1.97 2.14 9.82
C PRO A 152 -1.61 3.59 10.13
N GLY A 153 -2.50 4.30 10.79
CA GLY A 153 -2.34 5.72 11.13
C GLY A 153 -2.96 6.70 10.13
N ALA A 154 -3.27 6.29 8.89
CA ALA A 154 -3.78 7.16 7.85
C ALA A 154 -5.09 7.85 8.26
N LEU A 155 -6.10 7.11 8.73
CA LEU A 155 -7.40 7.69 9.09
C LEU A 155 -7.24 8.77 10.18
N ALA A 156 -6.56 8.46 11.27
CA ALA A 156 -6.33 9.42 12.35
C ALA A 156 -5.50 10.65 11.89
N GLY A 157 -4.52 10.44 11.02
CA GLY A 157 -3.72 11.51 10.42
C GLY A 157 -4.56 12.43 9.54
N LEU A 158 -5.40 11.86 8.67
CA LEU A 158 -6.29 12.60 7.79
C LEU A 158 -7.34 13.40 8.56
N ASP A 159 -7.89 12.85 9.64
CA ASP A 159 -8.83 13.56 10.50
C ASP A 159 -8.20 14.81 11.11
N ARG A 160 -6.96 14.72 11.59
CA ARG A 160 -6.18 15.85 12.11
C ARG A 160 -5.92 16.91 11.04
N ILE A 161 -5.51 16.48 9.83
CA ILE A 161 -5.25 17.37 8.71
C ILE A 161 -6.50 18.15 8.31
N ARG A 162 -7.65 17.45 8.18
CA ARG A 162 -8.94 18.09 7.89
C ARG A 162 -9.39 19.03 9.00
N ALA A 163 -9.20 18.64 10.27
CA ALA A 163 -9.51 19.49 11.43
C ALA A 163 -8.66 20.77 11.47
N ALA A 164 -7.44 20.73 10.91
CA ALA A 164 -6.60 21.90 10.73
C ALA A 164 -7.03 22.83 9.56
N GLY A 165 -8.13 22.50 8.87
CA GLY A 165 -8.64 23.28 7.72
C GLY A 165 -7.85 23.07 6.44
N VAL A 166 -7.06 21.98 6.33
CA VAL A 166 -6.26 21.67 5.15
C VAL A 166 -7.02 20.67 4.26
N THR A 167 -7.14 21.01 2.98
CA THR A 167 -7.79 20.14 1.99
C THR A 167 -6.90 18.93 1.71
N VAL A 168 -7.47 17.73 1.81
CA VAL A 168 -6.81 16.50 1.40
C VAL A 168 -7.07 16.27 -0.08
N ILE A 169 -6.01 16.14 -0.87
CA ILE A 169 -6.07 15.90 -2.32
C ILE A 169 -5.30 14.63 -2.63
N VAL A 170 -5.86 13.81 -3.51
CA VAL A 170 -5.22 12.59 -4.01
C VAL A 170 -4.67 12.83 -5.41
N ASN A 171 -3.38 12.52 -5.62
CA ASN A 171 -2.71 12.55 -6.92
C ASN A 171 -2.04 11.19 -7.19
N THR A 172 -2.73 10.31 -7.90
CA THR A 172 -2.35 8.91 -8.07
C THR A 172 -2.14 8.53 -9.54
N ASN A 173 -1.37 7.47 -9.78
CA ASN A 173 -1.20 6.90 -11.12
C ASN A 173 -2.28 5.86 -11.49
N ARG A 174 -3.35 5.75 -10.72
CA ARG A 174 -4.57 5.10 -11.17
C ARG A 174 -5.14 5.83 -12.38
N SER A 175 -5.77 5.08 -13.29
CA SER A 175 -6.25 5.61 -14.58
C SER A 175 -7.44 6.55 -14.42
N ALA A 176 -7.45 7.66 -15.13
CA ALA A 176 -8.61 8.56 -15.24
C ALA A 176 -9.85 7.84 -15.83
N GLY A 177 -9.65 6.83 -16.69
CA GLY A 177 -10.73 5.97 -17.18
C GLY A 177 -11.41 5.12 -16.09
N ASN A 178 -10.78 4.97 -14.92
CA ASN A 178 -11.27 4.19 -13.80
C ASN A 178 -11.60 5.08 -12.57
N ALA A 179 -11.86 6.37 -12.78
CA ALA A 179 -12.09 7.35 -11.71
C ALA A 179 -13.14 6.89 -10.70
N ALA A 180 -14.31 6.43 -11.16
CA ALA A 180 -15.39 5.96 -10.30
C ALA A 180 -14.96 4.78 -9.40
N GLY A 181 -14.17 3.84 -9.92
CA GLY A 181 -13.65 2.72 -9.13
C GLY A 181 -12.63 3.17 -8.08
N THR A 182 -11.83 4.19 -8.40
CA THR A 182 -10.87 4.78 -7.46
C THR A 182 -11.59 5.55 -6.34
N GLU A 183 -12.59 6.37 -6.67
CA GLU A 183 -13.43 7.07 -5.69
C GLU A 183 -14.11 6.08 -4.74
N GLU A 184 -14.70 5.01 -5.30
CA GLU A 184 -15.33 3.94 -4.51
C GLU A 184 -14.33 3.24 -3.59
N THR A 185 -13.13 2.93 -4.10
CA THR A 185 -12.09 2.27 -3.31
C THR A 185 -11.65 3.13 -2.11
N LEU A 186 -11.41 4.42 -2.32
CA LEU A 186 -11.02 5.35 -1.25
C LEU A 186 -12.15 5.50 -0.22
N ARG A 187 -13.38 5.61 -0.67
CA ARG A 187 -14.56 5.70 0.19
C ARG A 187 -14.76 4.42 1.01
N ALA A 188 -14.70 3.26 0.37
CA ALA A 188 -14.85 1.97 1.04
C ALA A 188 -13.74 1.69 2.07
N ALA A 189 -12.53 2.22 1.85
CA ALA A 189 -11.44 2.16 2.81
C ALA A 189 -11.55 3.20 3.94
N GLY A 190 -12.58 4.06 3.94
CA GLY A 190 -12.79 5.09 4.94
C GLY A 190 -11.87 6.32 4.81
N ILE A 191 -11.14 6.43 3.69
CA ILE A 191 -10.23 7.58 3.45
C ILE A 191 -11.04 8.87 3.26
N GLY A 192 -12.22 8.79 2.66
CA GLY A 192 -13.15 9.89 2.45
C GLY A 192 -13.71 9.91 1.04
N ASP A 193 -14.56 10.91 0.80
CA ASP A 193 -15.13 11.18 -0.52
C ASP A 193 -14.22 12.12 -1.29
N PHE A 194 -13.92 11.73 -2.53
CA PHE A 194 -13.10 12.49 -3.47
C PHE A 194 -13.85 12.67 -4.77
N SER A 195 -13.51 13.72 -5.52
CA SER A 195 -14.13 14.02 -6.83
C SER A 195 -13.04 14.22 -7.88
N HIS A 196 -13.11 13.44 -8.97
CA HIS A 196 -12.20 13.52 -10.09
C HIS A 196 -12.16 14.95 -10.67
N GLY A 197 -10.97 15.46 -10.90
CA GLY A 197 -10.72 16.82 -11.38
C GLY A 197 -10.87 17.94 -10.34
N SER A 198 -11.12 17.59 -9.07
CA SER A 198 -11.23 18.54 -7.97
C SER A 198 -10.32 18.15 -6.79
N THR A 199 -10.59 17.02 -6.14
CA THR A 199 -9.81 16.50 -5.02
C THR A 199 -9.14 15.15 -5.34
N LEU A 200 -9.39 14.60 -6.52
CA LEU A 200 -8.76 13.41 -7.08
C LEU A 200 -8.19 13.72 -8.45
N PHE A 201 -6.88 13.51 -8.61
CA PHE A 201 -6.15 13.68 -9.86
C PHE A 201 -5.52 12.35 -10.24
N LEU A 202 -5.73 11.95 -11.51
CA LEU A 202 -5.46 10.61 -12.00
C LEU A 202 -4.50 10.65 -13.21
N ARG A 203 -3.84 9.54 -13.48
CA ARG A 203 -3.05 9.41 -14.70
C ARG A 203 -3.95 9.55 -15.92
N GLY A 204 -3.60 10.52 -16.78
CA GLY A 204 -4.37 10.92 -17.95
C GLY A 204 -4.97 12.32 -17.82
N ASP A 205 -5.00 12.93 -16.64
CA ASP A 205 -5.46 14.30 -16.44
C ASP A 205 -4.44 15.35 -16.93
N ALA A 206 -3.17 14.96 -17.00
CA ALA A 206 -2.10 15.76 -17.59
C ALA A 206 -1.35 14.96 -18.69
N PRO A 207 -0.67 15.62 -19.63
CA PRO A 207 -0.03 14.96 -20.76
C PRO A 207 1.29 14.26 -20.42
N ASP A 208 1.76 14.33 -19.20
CA ASP A 208 3.05 13.79 -18.69
C ASP A 208 3.03 12.28 -18.42
N GLY A 209 2.00 11.57 -18.87
CA GLY A 209 1.90 10.10 -18.75
C GLY A 209 1.80 9.65 -17.30
N SER A 210 2.85 8.94 -16.82
CA SER A 210 2.95 8.52 -15.41
C SER A 210 3.65 9.56 -14.53
N GLY A 211 4.12 10.66 -15.07
CA GLY A 211 4.60 11.81 -14.31
C GLY A 211 3.47 12.42 -13.48
N LYS A 212 3.82 13.09 -12.42
CA LYS A 212 2.86 13.72 -11.51
C LYS A 212 3.05 15.24 -11.40
N ASP A 213 4.12 15.81 -11.96
CA ASP A 213 4.40 17.25 -11.88
C ASP A 213 3.33 18.09 -12.58
N GLY A 214 2.82 17.65 -13.75
CA GLY A 214 1.74 18.34 -14.43
C GLY A 214 0.47 18.43 -13.57
N ARG A 215 0.08 17.32 -12.93
CA ARG A 215 -1.08 17.29 -12.00
C ARG A 215 -0.83 18.10 -10.73
N ARG A 216 0.40 18.12 -10.18
CA ARG A 216 0.79 19.01 -9.07
C ARG A 216 0.66 20.47 -9.46
N GLY A 217 1.02 20.82 -10.70
CA GLY A 217 0.79 22.16 -11.26
C GLY A 217 -0.69 22.53 -11.27
N MET A 218 -1.56 21.68 -11.84
CA MET A 218 -3.02 21.87 -11.85
C MET A 218 -3.60 22.06 -10.45
N ILE A 219 -3.17 21.27 -9.48
CA ILE A 219 -3.58 21.41 -8.06
C ILE A 219 -3.14 22.76 -7.52
N SER A 220 -1.92 23.18 -7.82
CA SER A 220 -1.33 24.42 -7.32
C SER A 220 -1.95 25.70 -7.93
N GLU A 221 -2.72 25.58 -9.02
CA GLU A 221 -3.52 26.69 -9.54
C GLU A 221 -4.58 27.14 -8.53
N ASN A 222 -5.15 26.19 -7.78
CA ASN A 222 -6.26 26.43 -6.86
C ASN A 222 -5.88 26.33 -5.38
N TYR A 223 -4.75 25.73 -5.05
CA TYR A 223 -4.35 25.46 -3.67
C TYR A 223 -2.89 25.84 -3.40
N CYS A 224 -2.62 26.26 -2.17
CA CYS A 224 -1.27 26.28 -1.63
C CYS A 224 -0.94 24.90 -1.07
N VAL A 225 -0.16 24.12 -1.80
CA VAL A 225 0.25 22.76 -1.37
C VAL A 225 1.35 22.87 -0.33
N ILE A 226 1.06 22.48 0.91
CA ILE A 226 2.01 22.55 2.03
C ILE A 226 2.65 21.23 2.39
N ALA A 227 2.14 20.12 1.86
CA ALA A 227 2.74 18.79 2.03
C ALA A 227 2.53 17.93 0.79
N LEU A 228 3.57 17.16 0.42
CA LEU A 228 3.54 16.09 -0.56
C LEU A 228 3.87 14.78 0.14
N VAL A 229 3.06 13.76 -0.07
CA VAL A 229 3.17 12.47 0.62
C VAL A 229 3.00 11.35 -0.40
N GLY A 230 3.94 10.41 -0.44
CA GLY A 230 3.87 9.23 -1.30
C GLY A 230 4.77 8.12 -0.79
N ASP A 231 4.75 6.98 -1.46
CA ASP A 231 5.65 5.84 -1.20
C ASP A 231 6.84 5.79 -2.18
N GLN A 232 6.79 6.61 -3.22
CA GLN A 232 7.84 6.74 -4.23
C GLN A 232 8.30 8.20 -4.35
N LEU A 233 9.57 8.42 -4.69
CA LEU A 233 10.10 9.78 -4.87
C LEU A 233 9.42 10.55 -6.02
N GLY A 234 8.85 9.86 -7.01
CA GLY A 234 8.05 10.47 -8.07
C GLY A 234 6.74 11.12 -7.59
N ASP A 235 6.28 10.75 -6.39
CA ASP A 235 5.14 11.40 -5.73
C ASP A 235 5.49 12.80 -5.21
N ILE A 236 6.78 13.05 -5.08
CA ILE A 236 7.31 14.34 -4.63
C ILE A 236 7.71 15.20 -5.83
N ALA A 237 8.53 14.66 -6.76
CA ALA A 237 8.91 15.35 -7.99
C ALA A 237 9.37 14.33 -9.06
N ASP A 238 8.96 14.55 -10.30
CA ASP A 238 9.26 13.64 -11.42
C ASP A 238 10.75 13.48 -11.72
N PRO A 239 11.62 14.50 -11.55
CA PRO A 239 13.07 14.34 -11.75
C PRO A 239 13.71 13.24 -10.91
N PHE A 240 13.18 12.88 -9.76
CA PHE A 240 13.67 11.75 -8.97
C PHE A 240 13.41 10.39 -9.64
N ASN A 241 12.50 10.33 -10.60
CA ASN A 241 12.17 9.10 -11.34
C ASN A 241 12.79 9.07 -12.74
N ASP A 242 13.74 9.94 -13.07
CA ASP A 242 14.46 9.85 -14.31
C ASP A 242 15.16 8.49 -14.42
N LYS A 243 14.83 7.77 -15.50
CA LYS A 243 15.34 6.42 -15.76
C LYS A 243 16.85 6.39 -16.06
N ALA A 244 17.42 7.53 -16.45
CA ALA A 244 18.85 7.67 -16.70
C ALA A 244 19.68 7.68 -15.42
N LEU A 245 19.10 8.01 -14.27
CA LEU A 245 19.80 8.04 -12.99
C LEU A 245 20.25 6.64 -12.58
N SER A 246 21.50 6.48 -12.18
CA SER A 246 21.97 5.32 -11.43
C SER A 246 21.35 5.28 -10.01
N VAL A 247 21.50 4.17 -9.30
CA VAL A 247 21.08 4.04 -7.90
C VAL A 247 21.76 5.08 -7.02
N ALA A 248 23.08 5.26 -7.21
CA ALA A 248 23.88 6.22 -6.45
C ALA A 248 23.48 7.68 -6.72
N GLU A 249 23.29 8.05 -8.00
CA GLU A 249 22.84 9.40 -8.37
C GLU A 249 21.47 9.72 -7.81
N ARG A 250 20.52 8.78 -7.92
CA ARG A 250 19.17 8.95 -7.35
C ARG A 250 19.20 9.13 -5.83
N ARG A 251 20.08 8.40 -5.12
CA ARG A 251 20.30 8.58 -3.68
C ARG A 251 20.92 9.94 -3.39
N ALA A 252 22.00 10.31 -4.10
CA ALA A 252 22.68 11.59 -3.90
C ALA A 252 21.75 12.80 -4.11
N MET A 253 20.77 12.71 -5.03
CA MET A 253 19.77 13.76 -5.20
C MET A 253 18.94 14.01 -3.95
N THR A 254 18.62 12.97 -3.16
CA THR A 254 17.85 13.12 -1.92
C THR A 254 18.67 13.68 -0.76
N GLU A 255 19.99 13.56 -0.84
CA GLU A 255 20.94 14.03 0.16
C GLU A 255 21.46 15.45 -0.15
N ALA A 256 21.12 16.00 -1.32
CA ALA A 256 21.52 17.34 -1.71
C ALA A 256 21.04 18.38 -0.68
N PRO A 257 21.91 19.30 -0.19
CA PRO A 257 21.59 20.23 0.88
C PRO A 257 20.30 21.03 0.63
N ALA A 258 20.01 21.33 -0.63
CA ALA A 258 18.85 22.11 -1.04
C ALA A 258 17.51 21.42 -0.75
N VAL A 259 17.46 20.08 -0.79
CA VAL A 259 16.24 19.29 -0.56
C VAL A 259 16.28 18.46 0.72
N ALA A 260 17.47 18.21 1.28
CA ALA A 260 17.62 17.37 2.46
C ALA A 260 16.77 17.86 3.66
N SER A 261 16.59 19.17 3.80
CA SER A 261 15.77 19.78 4.87
C SER A 261 14.27 19.67 4.64
N LEU A 262 13.82 19.24 3.45
CA LEU A 262 12.40 19.10 3.12
C LEU A 262 11.84 17.75 3.54
N TRP A 263 12.71 16.72 3.68
CA TRP A 263 12.28 15.41 4.14
C TRP A 263 11.79 15.49 5.58
N GLY A 264 10.53 15.11 5.80
CA GLY A 264 9.83 15.30 7.07
C GLY A 264 9.38 16.77 7.34
N ASN A 265 9.61 17.67 6.40
CA ASN A 265 9.28 19.10 6.51
C ASN A 265 8.64 19.61 5.21
N GLY A 266 7.56 18.97 4.80
CA GLY A 266 6.80 19.25 3.58
C GLY A 266 6.85 18.11 2.56
N TRP A 267 7.94 17.35 2.49
CA TRP A 267 8.08 16.15 1.67
C TRP A 267 8.18 14.91 2.54
N PHE A 268 7.30 13.93 2.29
CA PHE A 268 7.20 12.71 3.09
C PHE A 268 7.16 11.49 2.19
N VAL A 269 8.02 10.51 2.48
CA VAL A 269 8.04 9.22 1.76
C VAL A 269 7.79 8.10 2.77
N LEU A 270 6.77 7.29 2.49
CA LEU A 270 6.43 6.09 3.24
C LEU A 270 7.24 4.89 2.72
N PRO A 271 7.61 3.93 3.58
CA PRO A 271 8.35 2.76 3.14
C PRO A 271 7.51 1.87 2.21
N ASN A 272 8.07 1.52 1.03
CA ASN A 272 7.54 0.47 0.16
C ASN A 272 8.68 -0.44 -0.32
N PRO A 273 8.90 -1.59 0.34
CA PRO A 273 9.89 -2.59 -0.08
C PRO A 273 9.34 -3.62 -1.09
N VAL A 274 8.17 -3.39 -1.68
CA VAL A 274 7.48 -4.39 -2.53
C VAL A 274 7.69 -4.13 -4.01
N TYR A 275 7.57 -2.88 -4.45
CA TYR A 275 7.66 -2.51 -5.86
C TYR A 275 8.08 -1.04 -6.06
N GLY A 276 8.25 -0.68 -7.32
CA GLY A 276 8.52 0.69 -7.74
C GLY A 276 10.00 0.96 -8.07
N PRO A 277 10.32 2.18 -8.49
CA PRO A 277 11.68 2.59 -8.84
C PRO A 277 12.70 2.50 -7.70
N SER A 278 12.23 2.32 -6.46
CA SER A 278 13.08 2.11 -5.27
C SER A 278 13.70 0.71 -5.23
N ILE A 279 13.10 -0.28 -5.90
CA ILE A 279 13.55 -1.68 -5.92
C ILE A 279 14.36 -1.91 -7.20
N ARG A 280 15.63 -1.54 -7.17
CA ARG A 280 16.56 -1.69 -8.30
C ARG A 280 18.02 -1.70 -7.82
N GLY A 281 18.92 -2.06 -8.74
CA GLY A 281 20.36 -2.12 -8.51
C GLY A 281 20.88 -3.54 -8.41
N GLY A 282 22.12 -3.74 -8.85
CA GLY A 282 22.88 -4.97 -8.68
C GLY A 282 23.57 -5.04 -7.32
N PHE A 283 24.37 -6.08 -7.13
CA PHE A 283 25.07 -6.31 -5.85
C PHE A 283 25.92 -5.10 -5.43
N ASP A 284 26.74 -4.56 -6.35
CA ASP A 284 27.65 -3.45 -6.05
C ASP A 284 26.92 -2.10 -5.85
N ASP A 285 25.73 -1.93 -6.42
CA ASP A 285 24.88 -0.76 -6.17
C ASP A 285 24.32 -0.76 -4.75
N VAL A 286 23.99 -1.95 -4.23
CA VAL A 286 23.42 -2.14 -2.90
C VAL A 286 24.53 -2.25 -1.84
N PHE A 287 25.61 -2.96 -2.17
CA PHE A 287 26.79 -3.18 -1.32
C PHE A 287 28.05 -2.65 -2.01
N PRO A 288 28.31 -1.34 -1.91
CA PRO A 288 29.44 -0.73 -2.60
C PRO A 288 30.76 -1.44 -2.25
N PRO A 289 31.70 -1.65 -3.23
CA PRO A 289 32.94 -2.40 -3.02
C PRO A 289 33.76 -1.92 -1.81
N ALA A 290 33.76 -0.62 -1.53
CA ALA A 290 34.47 -0.04 -0.39
C ALA A 290 33.89 -0.45 0.99
N THR A 291 32.68 -1.01 1.03
CA THR A 291 32.01 -1.45 2.27
C THR A 291 31.92 -2.97 2.39
N GLN A 292 32.37 -3.71 1.36
CA GLN A 292 32.37 -5.17 1.38
C GLN A 292 33.42 -5.68 2.38
N TRP A 293 33.05 -6.73 3.10
CA TRP A 293 33.89 -7.31 4.15
C TRP A 293 34.00 -8.82 3.95
N GLU A 294 35.21 -9.33 4.14
CA GLU A 294 35.51 -10.75 4.13
C GLU A 294 35.92 -11.19 5.54
N PRO A 295 35.43 -12.36 6.03
CA PRO A 295 35.87 -12.86 7.32
C PRO A 295 37.34 -13.24 7.30
N THR A 296 38.09 -12.88 8.34
CA THR A 296 39.45 -13.39 8.51
C THR A 296 39.37 -14.89 8.81
N PRO A 297 40.04 -15.75 8.01
CA PRO A 297 40.05 -17.20 8.30
C PRO A 297 40.54 -17.45 9.73
N PRO A 298 39.96 -18.44 10.45
CA PRO A 298 40.49 -18.83 11.75
C PRO A 298 41.96 -19.23 11.58
N ALA A 299 42.82 -18.81 12.53
CA ALA A 299 44.22 -19.20 12.56
C ALA A 299 44.30 -20.75 12.53
N GLU A 300 45.08 -21.28 11.58
CA GLU A 300 45.29 -22.72 11.51
C GLU A 300 45.84 -23.21 12.87
N THR A 301 45.11 -24.10 13.51
CA THR A 301 45.62 -24.73 14.74
C THR A 301 46.86 -25.51 14.38
N PRO A 302 48.02 -25.25 14.97
CA PRO A 302 49.23 -25.99 14.66
C PRO A 302 49.00 -27.47 14.90
N THR A 303 49.17 -28.28 13.88
CA THR A 303 49.18 -29.75 14.05
C THR A 303 50.43 -30.10 14.86
N ILE A 304 50.25 -30.45 16.10
CA ILE A 304 51.34 -31.00 16.94
C ILE A 304 51.58 -32.42 16.44
N ASN A 305 52.69 -32.60 15.70
CA ASN A 305 53.18 -33.93 15.36
C ASN A 305 53.79 -34.65 16.57
#